data_1152ebd34346128af3daa0675ddf674a
#
_entry.id   1152ebd34346128af3daa0675ddf674a
#
_cell.length_a   1.000
_cell.length_b   1.000
_cell.length_c   1.000
_cell.angle_alpha   90.00
_cell.angle_beta   90.00
_cell.angle_gamma   90.00
#
_symmetry.space_group_name_H-M   'P 1'
#
loop_
_entity.id
_entity.type
_entity.pdbx_description
1 polymer ?
#
loop_
_entity_poly.entity_id
_entity_poly.type
_entity_poly.pdbx_seq_one_letter_code
_entity_poly.pdbx_strand_id
1 'polypeptide(L)'
;MNRHGSLVVVDDNKNILTSLHYLLDSYFEQIVTLSSPVALPTTIQQKRPDVILLDMNFSSGLNTGNEGLYWLREIKRLRPQTQVVLFTAYADINLAVTGLKEGATDFVVKPWDNAKLVQTLLDALEKARQEKPKQKKTIAINQQEGEMFWGTSEVISQLKLMVERISATDASILITGENGTGKDMLAHEIHRLSNRHEGPFVSVDMGAITETLFESELFGHVKGSFTDAHADRIGRFEAANGGTLFLDEIANLPLHMQPKLLTAIQKRSFVKVGSNMPQSTDIRLICATNRDLALMVQQGNFREDLLYRINTIHLHLPALRERKEDIVPLAERFLKQYNLQYGRQLESISQEAVKKLQTHPWYGNIRELQHTIEKAVIMADGDVLKPEHIELNALMQPSTGDNNKQEMPTLTLEATECEAIRRAMQQFEGNVSQVANALGITRQTLYSKLKRYGI
;
A
#
# COMPACT_ATOMS: atom_id res chain seq x y z
N MET A 1 -26.73 25.30 25.89
CA MET A 1 -25.93 24.08 25.64
C MET A 1 -24.46 24.49 25.63
N ASN A 2 -23.59 23.79 26.34
CA ASN A 2 -22.16 24.12 26.30
C ASN A 2 -21.61 23.73 24.92
N ARG A 3 -21.12 24.72 24.17
CA ARG A 3 -20.39 24.49 22.90
C ARG A 3 -19.06 23.83 23.22
N HIS A 4 -18.65 22.84 22.41
CA HIS A 4 -17.44 22.10 22.69
C HIS A 4 -16.76 21.62 21.42
N GLY A 5 -15.41 21.73 21.38
CA GLY A 5 -14.57 21.20 20.33
C GLY A 5 -14.57 21.99 19.02
N SER A 6 -13.71 21.60 18.12
CA SER A 6 -13.46 22.27 16.84
C SER A 6 -13.83 21.37 15.67
N LEU A 7 -14.55 21.93 14.70
CA LEU A 7 -15.03 21.25 13.50
C LEU A 7 -14.49 21.94 12.24
N VAL A 8 -14.04 21.16 11.27
CA VAL A 8 -13.79 21.63 9.90
C VAL A 8 -14.78 20.95 8.97
N VAL A 9 -15.47 21.73 8.14
CA VAL A 9 -16.38 21.22 7.11
C VAL A 9 -15.78 21.50 5.76
N VAL A 10 -15.65 20.46 4.92
CA VAL A 10 -15.05 20.56 3.58
C VAL A 10 -16.07 20.07 2.56
N ASP A 11 -16.55 20.96 1.70
CA ASP A 11 -17.55 20.68 0.66
C ASP A 11 -17.40 21.76 -0.42
N ASP A 12 -17.45 21.41 -1.70
CA ASP A 12 -17.33 22.39 -2.81
C ASP A 12 -18.59 23.26 -2.97
N ASN A 13 -19.72 22.81 -2.43
CA ASN A 13 -20.99 23.52 -2.49
C ASN A 13 -21.12 24.55 -1.35
N LYS A 14 -20.99 25.82 -1.69
CA LYS A 14 -21.11 26.94 -0.73
C LYS A 14 -22.45 26.99 0.02
N ASN A 15 -23.55 26.54 -0.59
CA ASN A 15 -24.86 26.53 0.07
C ASN A 15 -24.89 25.46 1.18
N ILE A 16 -24.28 24.30 0.94
CA ILE A 16 -24.13 23.26 1.95
C ILE A 16 -23.25 23.76 3.10
N LEU A 17 -22.11 24.37 2.81
CA LEU A 17 -21.23 24.97 3.83
C LEU A 17 -21.96 26.00 4.71
N THR A 18 -22.75 26.87 4.09
CA THR A 18 -23.52 27.87 4.82
C THR A 18 -24.59 27.23 5.70
N SER A 19 -25.35 26.28 5.16
CA SER A 19 -26.42 25.59 5.90
C SER A 19 -25.86 24.79 7.08
N LEU A 20 -24.73 24.08 6.87
CA LEU A 20 -24.07 23.31 7.92
C LEU A 20 -23.45 24.23 8.99
N HIS A 21 -22.89 25.37 8.59
CA HIS A 21 -22.37 26.34 9.55
C HIS A 21 -23.46 26.82 10.51
N TYR A 22 -24.63 27.25 9.99
CA TYR A 22 -25.76 27.66 10.83
C TYR A 22 -26.31 26.54 11.71
N LEU A 23 -26.44 25.32 11.16
CA LEU A 23 -26.93 24.17 11.92
C LEU A 23 -26.02 23.83 13.09
N LEU A 24 -24.69 23.82 12.85
CA LEU A 24 -23.70 23.29 13.78
C LEU A 24 -23.14 24.35 14.76
N ASP A 25 -23.38 25.64 14.52
CA ASP A 25 -22.90 26.77 15.38
C ASP A 25 -23.38 26.66 16.84
N SER A 26 -24.51 25.99 17.07
CA SER A 26 -25.03 25.77 18.42
C SER A 26 -24.30 24.64 19.19
N TYR A 27 -23.53 23.81 18.52
CA TYR A 27 -22.94 22.59 19.07
C TYR A 27 -21.42 22.66 19.20
N PHE A 28 -20.74 23.37 18.28
CA PHE A 28 -19.26 23.43 18.24
C PHE A 28 -18.78 24.84 18.68
N GLU A 29 -17.62 24.86 19.33
CA GLU A 29 -16.97 26.10 19.78
C GLU A 29 -16.32 26.85 18.62
N GLN A 30 -15.72 26.12 17.69
CA GLN A 30 -15.07 26.63 16.49
C GLN A 30 -15.48 25.84 15.27
N ILE A 31 -15.99 26.51 14.25
CA ILE A 31 -16.31 25.92 12.95
C ILE A 31 -15.50 26.62 11.87
N VAL A 32 -14.82 25.84 11.02
CA VAL A 32 -14.11 26.34 9.84
C VAL A 32 -14.72 25.65 8.61
N THR A 33 -15.09 26.41 7.61
CA THR A 33 -15.63 25.90 6.34
C THR A 33 -14.61 26.09 5.22
N LEU A 34 -14.38 25.05 4.44
CA LEU A 34 -13.46 25.05 3.32
C LEU A 34 -14.20 24.61 2.04
N SER A 35 -14.16 25.43 1.00
CA SER A 35 -14.73 25.11 -0.31
C SER A 35 -13.80 24.27 -1.19
N SER A 36 -12.60 23.96 -0.69
CA SER A 36 -11.63 23.10 -1.35
C SER A 36 -10.77 22.38 -0.33
N PRO A 37 -10.48 21.09 -0.52
CA PRO A 37 -9.66 20.31 0.40
C PRO A 37 -8.17 20.69 0.36
N VAL A 38 -7.73 21.47 -0.62
CA VAL A 38 -6.31 21.91 -0.77
C VAL A 38 -5.81 22.69 0.46
N ALA A 39 -6.71 23.41 1.16
CA ALA A 39 -6.37 24.15 2.36
C ALA A 39 -6.34 23.28 3.65
N LEU A 40 -6.73 21.99 3.57
CA LEU A 40 -6.78 21.10 4.74
C LEU A 40 -5.44 20.96 5.47
N PRO A 41 -4.30 20.72 4.81
CA PRO A 41 -3.02 20.55 5.51
C PRO A 41 -2.67 21.76 6.38
N THR A 42 -2.78 22.95 5.83
CA THR A 42 -2.52 24.21 6.55
C THR A 42 -3.51 24.41 7.69
N THR A 43 -4.79 24.13 7.45
CA THR A 43 -5.85 24.26 8.46
C THR A 43 -5.66 23.29 9.62
N ILE A 44 -5.28 22.03 9.32
CA ILE A 44 -5.01 21.00 10.34
C ILE A 44 -3.82 21.41 11.22
N GLN A 45 -2.75 21.92 10.63
CA GLN A 45 -1.56 22.36 11.39
C GLN A 45 -1.88 23.57 12.29
N GLN A 46 -2.62 24.56 11.78
CA GLN A 46 -2.91 25.80 12.49
C GLN A 46 -4.03 25.66 13.53
N LYS A 47 -5.14 25.00 13.16
CA LYS A 47 -6.37 24.95 13.97
C LYS A 47 -6.52 23.66 14.77
N ARG A 48 -5.79 22.61 14.41
CA ARG A 48 -5.81 21.30 15.09
C ARG A 48 -7.23 20.78 15.37
N PRO A 49 -8.08 20.62 14.35
CA PRO A 49 -9.49 20.30 14.54
C PRO A 49 -9.68 18.93 15.23
N ASP A 50 -10.72 18.84 16.08
CA ASP A 50 -11.12 17.60 16.72
C ASP A 50 -11.87 16.70 15.73
N VAL A 51 -12.73 17.29 14.88
CA VAL A 51 -13.56 16.59 13.90
C VAL A 51 -13.45 17.25 12.54
N ILE A 52 -13.43 16.47 11.46
CA ILE A 52 -13.54 16.95 10.08
C ILE A 52 -14.72 16.23 9.41
N LEU A 53 -15.68 17.01 8.86
CA LEU A 53 -16.70 16.52 7.94
C LEU A 53 -16.17 16.71 6.53
N LEU A 54 -15.95 15.62 5.81
CA LEU A 54 -15.23 15.61 4.53
C LEU A 54 -16.13 15.11 3.41
N ASP A 55 -16.39 15.95 2.40
CA ASP A 55 -17.05 15.47 1.18
C ASP A 55 -16.19 14.44 0.43
N MET A 56 -16.85 13.47 -0.18
CA MET A 56 -16.18 12.43 -0.96
C MET A 56 -15.85 12.87 -2.39
N ASN A 57 -16.54 13.89 -2.94
CA ASN A 57 -16.40 14.35 -4.32
C ASN A 57 -16.29 15.89 -4.37
N PHE A 58 -15.18 16.39 -4.90
CA PHE A 58 -14.89 17.84 -5.02
C PHE A 58 -14.90 18.34 -6.46
N SER A 59 -15.09 17.47 -7.45
CA SER A 59 -15.07 17.82 -8.88
C SER A 59 -16.42 17.55 -9.53
N SER A 60 -17.12 18.57 -9.96
CA SER A 60 -18.34 18.44 -10.75
C SER A 60 -18.02 17.82 -12.14
N GLY A 61 -18.12 16.48 -12.23
CA GLY A 61 -18.00 15.79 -13.52
C GLY A 61 -17.55 14.33 -13.51
N LEU A 62 -16.81 13.88 -12.51
CA LEU A 62 -16.39 12.48 -12.38
C LEU A 62 -16.60 12.01 -10.95
N ASN A 63 -17.74 11.40 -10.66
CA ASN A 63 -18.07 10.80 -9.36
C ASN A 63 -17.24 9.53 -9.10
N THR A 64 -15.94 9.66 -8.87
CA THR A 64 -15.06 8.50 -8.57
C THR A 64 -14.90 8.25 -7.07
N GLY A 65 -15.27 9.21 -6.18
CA GLY A 65 -15.10 9.11 -4.72
C GLY A 65 -13.65 8.95 -4.22
N ASN A 66 -12.71 8.78 -5.15
CA ASN A 66 -11.29 8.57 -4.82
C ASN A 66 -10.62 9.79 -4.20
N GLU A 67 -11.14 11.01 -4.47
CA GLU A 67 -10.61 12.24 -3.87
C GLU A 67 -10.83 12.30 -2.36
N GLY A 68 -12.03 11.95 -1.89
CA GLY A 68 -12.34 11.89 -0.46
C GLY A 68 -11.47 10.88 0.28
N LEU A 69 -11.23 9.69 -0.30
CA LEU A 69 -10.33 8.68 0.27
C LEU A 69 -8.88 9.16 0.32
N TYR A 70 -8.41 9.84 -0.72
CA TYR A 70 -7.08 10.46 -0.72
C TYR A 70 -6.92 11.45 0.43
N TRP A 71 -7.89 12.38 0.59
CA TRP A 71 -7.84 13.37 1.65
C TRP A 71 -8.02 12.77 3.04
N LEU A 72 -8.81 11.72 3.18
CA LEU A 72 -8.91 10.95 4.43
C LEU A 72 -7.53 10.42 4.87
N ARG A 73 -6.81 9.76 3.95
CA ARG A 73 -5.45 9.26 4.22
C ARG A 73 -4.52 10.40 4.60
N GLU A 74 -4.57 11.51 3.88
CA GLU A 74 -3.73 12.68 4.16
C GLU A 74 -4.05 13.32 5.52
N ILE A 75 -5.33 13.45 5.90
CA ILE A 75 -5.74 13.91 7.23
C ILE A 75 -5.21 12.97 8.31
N LYS A 76 -5.39 11.67 8.14
CA LYS A 76 -4.91 10.67 9.11
C LYS A 76 -3.39 10.63 9.20
N ARG A 77 -2.67 10.85 8.10
CA ARG A 77 -1.21 10.99 8.09
C ARG A 77 -0.73 12.22 8.86
N LEU A 78 -1.38 13.38 8.64
CA LEU A 78 -0.99 14.64 9.28
C LEU A 78 -1.39 14.70 10.76
N ARG A 79 -2.55 14.15 11.11
CA ARG A 79 -3.07 14.14 12.47
C ARG A 79 -3.98 12.92 12.70
N PRO A 80 -3.44 11.77 13.11
CA PRO A 80 -4.19 10.52 13.33
C PRO A 80 -5.36 10.67 14.31
N GLN A 81 -5.24 11.57 15.29
CA GLN A 81 -6.24 11.80 16.34
C GLN A 81 -7.49 12.57 15.87
N THR A 82 -7.43 13.26 14.72
CA THR A 82 -8.59 13.96 14.17
C THR A 82 -9.61 12.95 13.68
N GLN A 83 -10.84 13.03 14.18
CA GLN A 83 -11.92 12.17 13.72
C GLN A 83 -12.46 12.67 12.40
N VAL A 84 -12.65 11.77 11.43
CA VAL A 84 -13.14 12.12 10.10
C VAL A 84 -14.47 11.44 9.86
N VAL A 85 -15.50 12.24 9.59
CA VAL A 85 -16.81 11.80 9.15
C VAL A 85 -16.91 12.06 7.66
N LEU A 86 -17.20 11.03 6.86
CA LEU A 86 -17.34 11.16 5.41
C LEU A 86 -18.74 11.66 5.06
N PHE A 87 -18.83 12.54 4.06
CA PHE A 87 -20.10 13.10 3.59
C PHE A 87 -20.29 12.68 2.13
N THR A 88 -21.24 11.79 1.85
CA THR A 88 -21.31 11.07 0.58
C THR A 88 -22.72 11.10 -0.04
N ALA A 89 -22.79 11.00 -1.37
CA ALA A 89 -24.05 10.80 -2.06
C ALA A 89 -24.51 9.32 -1.95
N TYR A 90 -25.80 9.07 -2.11
CA TYR A 90 -26.41 7.73 -1.97
C TYR A 90 -25.78 6.66 -2.90
N ALA A 91 -25.25 7.05 -4.05
CA ALA A 91 -24.58 6.16 -5.01
C ALA A 91 -23.21 5.64 -4.54
N ASP A 92 -22.57 6.28 -3.53
CA ASP A 92 -21.18 6.06 -3.15
C ASP A 92 -21.02 5.30 -1.82
N ILE A 93 -22.02 4.56 -1.38
CA ILE A 93 -22.00 3.83 -0.08
C ILE A 93 -20.83 2.82 -0.02
N ASN A 94 -20.50 2.16 -1.11
CA ASN A 94 -19.36 1.23 -1.15
C ASN A 94 -18.01 1.95 -0.90
N LEU A 95 -17.89 3.19 -1.34
CA LEU A 95 -16.71 4.04 -1.08
C LEU A 95 -16.68 4.50 0.39
N ALA A 96 -17.84 4.79 0.98
CA ALA A 96 -17.93 5.13 2.40
C ALA A 96 -17.49 3.94 3.28
N VAL A 97 -17.88 2.71 2.93
CA VAL A 97 -17.42 1.47 3.61
C VAL A 97 -15.90 1.30 3.48
N THR A 98 -15.33 1.61 2.31
CA THR A 98 -13.88 1.62 2.12
C THR A 98 -13.21 2.68 3.00
N GLY A 99 -13.78 3.88 3.08
CA GLY A 99 -13.31 4.94 3.94
C GLY A 99 -13.29 4.57 5.43
N LEU A 100 -14.32 3.83 5.91
CA LEU A 100 -14.33 3.31 7.29
C LEU A 100 -13.15 2.36 7.54
N LYS A 101 -12.84 1.48 6.58
CA LYS A 101 -11.65 0.59 6.67
C LYS A 101 -10.34 1.36 6.65
N GLU A 102 -10.30 2.54 6.01
CA GLU A 102 -9.13 3.42 5.94
C GLU A 102 -9.04 4.42 7.09
N GLY A 103 -9.90 4.27 8.11
CA GLY A 103 -9.82 5.02 9.35
C GLY A 103 -10.77 6.21 9.46
N ALA A 104 -11.78 6.34 8.61
CA ALA A 104 -12.89 7.26 8.87
C ALA A 104 -13.67 6.78 10.10
N THR A 105 -14.16 7.74 10.89
CA THR A 105 -14.90 7.45 12.14
C THR A 105 -16.32 6.99 11.85
N ASP A 106 -16.95 7.60 10.85
CA ASP A 106 -18.32 7.32 10.41
C ASP A 106 -18.59 7.99 9.04
N PHE A 107 -19.80 7.82 8.51
CA PHE A 107 -20.24 8.52 7.31
C PHE A 107 -21.70 8.99 7.40
N VAL A 108 -22.04 10.05 6.66
CA VAL A 108 -23.40 10.59 6.51
C VAL A 108 -23.74 10.69 5.03
N VAL A 109 -24.96 10.28 4.67
CA VAL A 109 -25.42 10.26 3.27
C VAL A 109 -26.19 11.55 2.95
N LYS A 110 -25.94 12.13 1.78
CA LYS A 110 -26.68 13.28 1.22
C LYS A 110 -27.92 12.76 0.45
N PRO A 111 -29.13 13.34 0.64
CA PRO A 111 -29.50 14.37 1.61
C PRO A 111 -29.56 13.78 3.03
N TRP A 112 -29.21 14.60 4.02
CA TRP A 112 -29.07 14.18 5.40
C TRP A 112 -30.27 14.58 6.27
N ASP A 113 -30.43 13.85 7.37
CA ASP A 113 -31.26 14.25 8.50
C ASP A 113 -30.42 15.06 9.48
N ASN A 114 -30.93 16.25 9.88
CA ASN A 114 -30.18 17.16 10.74
C ASN A 114 -29.86 16.58 12.12
N ALA A 115 -30.80 15.85 12.73
CA ALA A 115 -30.60 15.25 14.03
C ALA A 115 -29.55 14.15 13.98
N LYS A 116 -29.60 13.30 12.95
CA LYS A 116 -28.63 12.22 12.72
C LYS A 116 -27.24 12.77 12.42
N LEU A 117 -27.10 13.81 11.59
CA LEU A 117 -25.82 14.44 11.28
C LEU A 117 -25.18 15.01 12.55
N VAL A 118 -25.95 15.78 13.34
CA VAL A 118 -25.49 16.35 14.61
C VAL A 118 -25.04 15.25 15.57
N GLN A 119 -25.82 14.18 15.72
CA GLN A 119 -25.46 13.06 16.59
C GLN A 119 -24.16 12.39 16.16
N THR A 120 -24.01 12.07 14.87
CA THR A 120 -22.78 11.46 14.32
C THR A 120 -21.55 12.34 14.58
N LEU A 121 -21.65 13.66 14.41
CA LEU A 121 -20.54 14.58 14.65
C LEU A 121 -20.22 14.71 16.15
N LEU A 122 -21.22 14.67 17.03
CA LEU A 122 -21.01 14.69 18.48
C LEU A 122 -20.38 13.38 18.97
N ASP A 123 -20.80 12.24 18.45
CA ASP A 123 -20.19 10.92 18.74
C ASP A 123 -18.71 10.90 18.29
N ALA A 124 -18.42 11.45 17.11
CA ALA A 124 -17.05 11.62 16.65
C ALA A 124 -16.24 12.55 17.58
N LEU A 125 -16.85 13.65 18.07
CA LEU A 125 -16.20 14.55 19.02
C LEU A 125 -15.92 13.86 20.37
N GLU A 126 -16.83 13.01 20.85
CA GLU A 126 -16.60 12.23 22.08
C GLU A 126 -15.45 11.25 21.90
N LYS A 127 -15.37 10.56 20.77
CA LYS A 127 -14.21 9.70 20.40
C LYS A 127 -12.91 10.51 20.43
N ALA A 128 -12.89 11.70 19.79
CA ALA A 128 -11.72 12.58 19.82
C ALA A 128 -11.28 12.98 21.23
N ARG A 129 -12.23 13.10 22.17
CA ARG A 129 -11.96 13.45 23.57
C ARG A 129 -11.45 12.24 24.39
N GLN A 130 -12.00 11.06 24.14
CA GLN A 130 -11.55 9.83 24.78
C GLN A 130 -10.13 9.45 24.34
N GLU A 131 -9.77 9.80 23.11
CA GLU A 131 -8.43 9.63 22.54
C GLU A 131 -7.44 10.76 22.94
N LYS A 132 -7.89 11.84 23.63
CA LYS A 132 -6.96 12.81 24.25
C LYS A 132 -6.20 12.09 25.37
N PRO A 133 -4.89 11.95 25.31
CA PRO A 133 -4.14 11.07 26.19
C PRO A 133 -4.26 11.49 27.64
N LYS A 134 -4.74 10.58 28.51
CA LYS A 134 -4.31 10.54 29.90
C LYS A 134 -2.80 10.31 29.84
N GLN A 135 -2.04 11.41 30.00
CA GLN A 135 -0.58 11.35 30.05
C GLN A 135 -0.14 10.24 31.00
N LYS A 136 0.58 9.25 30.46
CA LYS A 136 1.49 8.31 31.13
C LYS A 136 1.31 6.81 30.85
N LYS A 137 0.80 6.35 29.71
CA LYS A 137 1.09 4.93 29.34
C LYS A 137 1.09 4.61 27.83
N THR A 138 0.72 5.55 26.96
CA THR A 138 0.56 5.27 25.52
C THR A 138 1.75 5.72 24.64
N ILE A 139 2.78 6.36 25.23
CA ILE A 139 3.97 6.81 24.50
C ILE A 139 4.89 5.66 24.07
N ALA A 140 4.77 4.48 24.72
CA ALA A 140 5.63 3.34 24.40
C ALA A 140 5.12 2.48 23.21
N ILE A 141 3.86 2.65 22.76
CA ILE A 141 3.26 1.76 21.74
C ILE A 141 3.34 2.38 20.34
N ASN A 142 3.14 3.71 20.20
CA ASN A 142 3.26 4.37 18.89
C ASN A 142 4.71 4.55 18.39
N GLN A 143 5.72 4.35 19.24
CA GLN A 143 7.12 4.30 18.80
C GLN A 143 7.51 2.95 18.19
N GLN A 144 6.72 1.89 18.40
CA GLN A 144 7.03 0.57 17.84
C GLN A 144 6.43 0.30 16.46
N GLU A 145 5.41 1.05 16.01
CA GLU A 145 4.82 0.87 14.67
C GLU A 145 5.70 1.39 13.53
N GLY A 146 6.71 2.23 13.82
CA GLY A 146 7.64 2.77 12.82
C GLY A 146 9.05 2.19 12.87
N GLU A 147 9.40 1.40 13.89
CA GLU A 147 10.75 0.84 14.01
C GLU A 147 10.87 -0.50 13.28
N MET A 148 11.93 -0.62 12.47
CA MET A 148 12.29 -1.87 11.83
C MET A 148 12.53 -2.94 12.89
N PHE A 149 11.87 -4.08 12.75
CA PHE A 149 12.19 -5.24 13.58
C PHE A 149 13.47 -5.89 13.08
N TRP A 150 14.52 -5.68 13.84
CA TRP A 150 15.78 -6.38 13.65
C TRP A 150 15.68 -7.76 14.32
N GLY A 151 15.60 -8.80 13.50
CA GLY A 151 15.53 -10.18 13.98
C GLY A 151 16.79 -10.61 14.74
N THR A 152 16.82 -11.87 15.10
CA THR A 152 17.95 -12.51 15.81
C THR A 152 18.89 -13.28 14.89
N SER A 153 18.50 -13.45 13.62
CA SER A 153 19.31 -14.17 12.62
C SER A 153 20.64 -13.43 12.35
N GLU A 154 21.68 -14.21 12.08
CA GLU A 154 23.02 -13.68 11.80
C GLU A 154 23.02 -12.76 10.58
N VAL A 155 22.28 -13.14 9.51
CA VAL A 155 22.19 -12.36 8.27
C VAL A 155 21.60 -10.99 8.53
N ILE A 156 20.53 -10.89 9.35
CA ILE A 156 19.93 -9.59 9.72
C ILE A 156 20.84 -8.79 10.66
N SER A 157 21.58 -9.45 11.54
CA SER A 157 22.55 -8.77 12.41
C SER A 157 23.68 -8.13 11.61
N GLN A 158 24.20 -8.83 10.59
CA GLN A 158 25.20 -8.27 9.66
C GLN A 158 24.62 -7.11 8.84
N LEU A 159 23.39 -7.25 8.33
CA LEU A 159 22.71 -6.17 7.62
C LEU A 159 22.53 -4.93 8.50
N LYS A 160 22.18 -5.10 9.77
CA LYS A 160 22.05 -4.00 10.74
C LYS A 160 23.35 -3.23 10.90
N LEU A 161 24.47 -3.92 11.11
CA LEU A 161 25.79 -3.30 11.23
C LEU A 161 26.17 -2.52 9.95
N MET A 162 25.83 -3.05 8.77
CA MET A 162 26.04 -2.36 7.51
C MET A 162 25.19 -1.09 7.43
N VAL A 163 23.90 -1.18 7.77
CA VAL A 163 22.97 -0.05 7.79
C VAL A 163 23.45 1.07 8.72
N GLU A 164 23.90 0.73 9.93
CA GLU A 164 24.45 1.72 10.88
C GLU A 164 25.66 2.49 10.29
N ARG A 165 26.54 1.80 9.57
CA ARG A 165 27.72 2.42 8.93
C ARG A 165 27.34 3.35 7.77
N ILE A 166 26.42 2.90 6.90
CA ILE A 166 26.09 3.66 5.67
C ILE A 166 25.10 4.79 5.94
N SER A 167 24.34 4.72 7.04
CA SER A 167 23.31 5.73 7.34
C SER A 167 23.88 7.11 7.53
N ALA A 168 25.11 7.24 8.04
CA ALA A 168 25.80 8.52 8.19
C ALA A 168 26.29 9.13 6.86
N THR A 169 26.15 8.43 5.72
CA THR A 169 26.61 8.91 4.40
C THR A 169 25.43 9.36 3.55
N ASP A 170 25.69 10.20 2.55
CA ASP A 170 24.70 10.60 1.52
C ASP A 170 24.75 9.73 0.25
N ALA A 171 25.42 8.57 0.32
CA ALA A 171 25.49 7.64 -0.82
C ALA A 171 24.10 7.15 -1.22
N SER A 172 23.88 6.96 -2.53
CA SER A 172 22.68 6.31 -3.04
C SER A 172 22.68 4.84 -2.66
N ILE A 173 21.52 4.33 -2.25
CA ILE A 173 21.34 2.95 -1.77
C ILE A 173 20.33 2.26 -2.66
N LEU A 174 20.67 1.05 -3.11
CA LEU A 174 19.76 0.14 -3.78
C LEU A 174 19.43 -1.02 -2.84
N ILE A 175 18.16 -1.16 -2.48
CA ILE A 175 17.65 -2.27 -1.66
C ILE A 175 17.01 -3.29 -2.59
N THR A 176 17.50 -4.52 -2.58
CA THR A 176 16.89 -5.64 -3.32
C THR A 176 16.31 -6.67 -2.36
N GLY A 177 15.31 -7.39 -2.80
CA GLY A 177 14.67 -8.46 -2.02
C GLY A 177 13.26 -8.74 -2.51
N GLU A 178 12.74 -9.89 -2.16
CA GLU A 178 11.39 -10.30 -2.56
C GLU A 178 10.30 -9.36 -2.03
N ASN A 179 9.10 -9.49 -2.58
CA ASN A 179 7.95 -8.74 -2.10
C ASN A 179 7.61 -9.14 -0.66
N GLY A 180 7.28 -8.14 0.17
CA GLY A 180 6.90 -8.37 1.56
C GLY A 180 8.05 -8.67 2.53
N THR A 181 9.31 -8.51 2.14
CA THR A 181 10.48 -8.67 3.01
C THR A 181 10.71 -7.51 3.98
N GLY A 182 10.11 -6.32 3.72
CA GLY A 182 10.22 -5.11 4.54
C GLY A 182 11.21 -4.08 3.99
N LYS A 183 11.37 -3.98 2.65
CA LYS A 183 12.26 -3.00 2.00
C LYS A 183 11.94 -1.54 2.35
N ASP A 184 10.65 -1.22 2.45
CA ASP A 184 10.15 0.08 2.89
C ASP A 184 10.54 0.41 4.34
N MET A 185 10.37 -0.56 5.25
CA MET A 185 10.79 -0.40 6.65
C MET A 185 12.31 -0.18 6.76
N LEU A 186 13.10 -0.90 5.95
CA LEU A 186 14.55 -0.72 5.91
C LEU A 186 14.93 0.67 5.40
N ALA A 187 14.24 1.20 4.37
CA ALA A 187 14.47 2.55 3.86
C ALA A 187 14.15 3.62 4.91
N HIS A 188 13.04 3.46 5.65
CA HIS A 188 12.68 4.33 6.77
C HIS A 188 13.73 4.30 7.88
N GLU A 189 14.24 3.11 8.24
CA GLU A 189 15.26 2.96 9.27
C GLU A 189 16.59 3.61 8.86
N ILE A 190 17.00 3.46 7.59
CA ILE A 190 18.18 4.13 7.05
C ILE A 190 18.02 5.67 7.13
N HIS A 191 16.84 6.19 6.84
CA HIS A 191 16.56 7.63 6.98
C HIS A 191 16.63 8.06 8.45
N ARG A 192 15.99 7.31 9.37
CA ARG A 192 15.95 7.58 10.80
C ARG A 192 17.35 7.66 11.41
N LEU A 193 18.27 6.79 10.97
CA LEU A 193 19.66 6.74 11.42
C LEU A 193 20.57 7.72 10.69
N SER A 194 20.08 8.48 9.70
CA SER A 194 20.89 9.37 8.88
C SER A 194 21.03 10.76 9.48
N ASN A 195 21.99 11.52 8.94
CA ASN A 195 22.15 12.95 9.25
C ASN A 195 20.96 13.81 8.76
N ARG A 196 20.05 13.22 7.97
CA ARG A 196 18.85 13.87 7.41
C ARG A 196 17.56 13.44 8.10
N HIS A 197 17.63 12.81 9.28
CA HIS A 197 16.48 12.26 10.01
C HIS A 197 15.42 13.30 10.39
N GLU A 198 15.79 14.57 10.51
CA GLU A 198 14.86 15.68 10.73
C GLU A 198 14.23 16.22 9.43
N GLY A 199 14.81 15.87 8.27
CA GLY A 199 14.31 16.26 6.96
C GLY A 199 13.12 15.41 6.49
N PRO A 200 12.50 15.80 5.37
CA PRO A 200 11.39 15.03 4.83
C PRO A 200 11.84 13.65 4.33
N PHE A 201 11.03 12.61 4.63
CA PHE A 201 11.09 11.31 3.97
C PHE A 201 9.94 11.22 2.97
N VAL A 202 10.24 11.22 1.69
CA VAL A 202 9.24 11.15 0.62
C VAL A 202 9.34 9.80 -0.07
N SER A 203 8.32 8.97 0.13
CA SER A 203 8.20 7.66 -0.52
C SER A 203 7.35 7.76 -1.78
N VAL A 204 7.78 7.06 -2.83
CA VAL A 204 7.09 6.97 -4.11
C VAL A 204 7.08 5.52 -4.57
N ASP A 205 5.91 4.93 -4.66
CA ASP A 205 5.72 3.62 -5.29
C ASP A 205 5.61 3.81 -6.82
N MET A 206 6.66 3.37 -7.53
CA MET A 206 6.73 3.49 -8.99
C MET A 206 5.73 2.56 -9.70
N GLY A 207 5.22 1.54 -9.02
CA GLY A 207 4.17 0.67 -9.56
C GLY A 207 2.76 1.28 -9.51
N ALA A 208 2.54 2.24 -8.61
CA ALA A 208 1.24 2.89 -8.44
C ALA A 208 1.02 4.09 -9.37
N ILE A 209 2.06 4.59 -10.04
CA ILE A 209 1.97 5.76 -10.93
C ILE A 209 1.69 5.31 -12.35
N THR A 210 0.68 5.89 -13.01
CA THR A 210 0.43 5.67 -14.44
C THR A 210 1.53 6.31 -15.29
N GLU A 211 1.87 5.68 -16.41
CA GLU A 211 2.99 6.09 -17.27
C GLU A 211 2.94 7.57 -17.68
N THR A 212 1.76 8.09 -17.96
CA THR A 212 1.54 9.49 -18.36
C THR A 212 1.78 10.50 -17.23
N LEU A 213 1.71 10.08 -15.98
CA LEU A 213 1.84 10.96 -14.83
C LEU A 213 3.23 10.93 -14.16
N PHE A 214 4.13 10.01 -14.55
CA PHE A 214 5.44 9.88 -13.92
C PHE A 214 6.20 11.19 -13.86
N GLU A 215 6.28 11.91 -14.97
CA GLU A 215 7.04 13.15 -15.05
C GLU A 215 6.47 14.23 -14.13
N SER A 216 5.15 14.40 -14.18
CA SER A 216 4.43 15.35 -13.32
C SER A 216 4.49 15.01 -11.84
N GLU A 217 4.41 13.72 -11.47
CA GLU A 217 4.54 13.29 -10.07
C GLU A 217 5.98 13.49 -9.55
N LEU A 218 6.99 13.09 -10.31
CA LEU A 218 8.37 13.18 -9.86
C LEU A 218 8.89 14.63 -9.82
N PHE A 219 8.67 15.37 -10.91
CA PHE A 219 9.29 16.70 -11.09
C PHE A 219 8.34 17.87 -10.88
N GLY A 220 7.03 17.62 -10.80
CA GLY A 220 6.02 18.65 -10.73
C GLY A 220 5.72 19.27 -12.10
N HIS A 221 4.73 20.15 -12.15
CA HIS A 221 4.35 20.86 -13.36
C HIS A 221 3.94 22.31 -13.07
N VAL A 222 4.03 23.15 -14.09
CA VAL A 222 3.47 24.51 -14.05
C VAL A 222 2.08 24.52 -14.70
N LYS A 223 1.25 25.45 -14.27
CA LYS A 223 -0.10 25.65 -14.83
C LYS A 223 -0.05 25.78 -16.36
N GLY A 224 -0.94 25.06 -17.04
CA GLY A 224 -1.04 25.08 -18.51
C GLY A 224 -0.04 24.20 -19.24
N SER A 225 0.75 23.37 -18.56
CA SER A 225 1.73 22.46 -19.19
C SER A 225 1.09 21.31 -19.97
N PHE A 226 -0.15 20.94 -19.65
CA PHE A 226 -1.00 19.97 -20.36
C PHE A 226 -2.48 20.31 -20.13
N THR A 227 -3.41 19.65 -20.84
CA THR A 227 -4.84 19.98 -20.84
C THR A 227 -5.49 20.09 -19.46
N ASP A 228 -5.05 19.27 -18.49
CA ASP A 228 -5.59 19.21 -17.12
C ASP A 228 -4.71 19.91 -16.07
N ALA A 229 -3.67 20.62 -16.48
CA ALA A 229 -2.79 21.38 -15.58
C ALA A 229 -3.41 22.73 -15.17
N HIS A 230 -4.42 22.67 -14.29
CA HIS A 230 -5.15 23.87 -13.83
C HIS A 230 -4.40 24.73 -12.82
N ALA A 231 -3.39 24.16 -12.12
CA ALA A 231 -2.56 24.83 -11.11
C ALA A 231 -1.12 24.31 -11.16
N ASP A 232 -0.19 25.05 -10.54
CA ASP A 232 1.17 24.56 -10.31
C ASP A 232 1.15 23.41 -9.32
N ARG A 233 1.96 22.37 -9.56
CA ARG A 233 2.10 21.21 -8.67
C ARG A 233 3.56 21.00 -8.28
N ILE A 234 3.79 20.79 -6.98
CA ILE A 234 5.09 20.43 -6.43
C ILE A 234 5.35 18.94 -6.72
N GLY A 235 6.54 18.63 -7.27
CA GLY A 235 6.97 17.26 -7.52
C GLY A 235 7.64 16.61 -6.29
N ARG A 236 7.83 15.29 -6.36
CA ARG A 236 8.47 14.52 -5.28
C ARG A 236 9.91 14.93 -5.03
N PHE A 237 10.66 15.31 -6.06
CA PHE A 237 12.03 15.83 -5.92
C PHE A 237 12.08 17.12 -5.11
N GLU A 238 11.15 18.03 -5.35
CA GLU A 238 11.05 19.28 -4.60
C GLU A 238 10.57 19.00 -3.15
N ALA A 239 9.59 18.13 -2.98
CA ALA A 239 9.06 17.76 -1.66
C ALA A 239 10.10 17.06 -0.77
N ALA A 240 11.07 16.33 -1.36
CA ALA A 240 12.13 15.63 -0.66
C ALA A 240 13.36 16.49 -0.38
N ASN A 241 13.36 17.77 -0.80
CA ASN A 241 14.54 18.62 -0.68
C ASN A 241 15.00 18.78 0.78
N GLY A 242 16.29 18.62 1.02
CA GLY A 242 16.90 18.60 2.37
C GLY A 242 16.73 17.25 3.11
N GLY A 243 16.03 16.26 2.53
CA GLY A 243 15.72 14.99 3.15
C GLY A 243 16.09 13.76 2.32
N THR A 244 15.22 12.77 2.31
CA THR A 244 15.39 11.49 1.61
C THR A 244 14.25 11.24 0.63
N LEU A 245 14.60 10.91 -0.61
CA LEU A 245 13.66 10.41 -1.62
C LEU A 245 13.79 8.88 -1.71
N PHE A 246 12.72 8.18 -1.40
CA PHE A 246 12.64 6.72 -1.53
C PHE A 246 11.78 6.36 -2.74
N LEU A 247 12.40 5.65 -3.71
CA LEU A 247 11.74 5.16 -4.91
C LEU A 247 11.55 3.64 -4.78
N ASP A 248 10.33 3.24 -4.41
CA ASP A 248 9.99 1.81 -4.34
C ASP A 248 9.63 1.28 -5.72
N GLU A 249 10.00 0.03 -5.97
CA GLU A 249 9.81 -0.68 -7.25
C GLU A 249 10.39 0.10 -8.45
N ILE A 250 11.63 0.58 -8.32
CA ILE A 250 12.34 1.38 -9.35
C ILE A 250 12.41 0.68 -10.72
N ALA A 251 12.33 -0.64 -10.75
CA ALA A 251 12.27 -1.43 -11.97
C ALA A 251 11.04 -1.13 -12.86
N ASN A 252 9.99 -0.51 -12.30
CA ASN A 252 8.79 -0.11 -13.02
C ASN A 252 8.92 1.27 -13.70
N LEU A 253 10.06 1.97 -13.52
CA LEU A 253 10.30 3.25 -14.17
C LEU A 253 10.39 3.07 -15.70
N PRO A 254 9.51 3.72 -16.50
CA PRO A 254 9.53 3.61 -17.95
C PRO A 254 10.89 4.01 -18.54
N LEU A 255 11.31 3.32 -19.60
CA LEU A 255 12.64 3.52 -20.21
C LEU A 255 12.89 4.97 -20.63
N HIS A 256 11.86 5.66 -21.17
CA HIS A 256 11.97 7.07 -21.58
C HIS A 256 12.14 8.05 -20.41
N MET A 257 11.76 7.65 -19.18
CA MET A 257 11.91 8.47 -17.98
C MET A 257 13.28 8.29 -17.28
N GLN A 258 13.96 7.18 -17.53
CA GLN A 258 15.24 6.86 -16.90
C GLN A 258 16.33 7.91 -17.17
N PRO A 259 16.48 8.51 -18.41
CA PRO A 259 17.42 9.58 -18.64
C PRO A 259 17.13 10.86 -17.85
N LYS A 260 15.83 11.17 -17.62
CA LYS A 260 15.42 12.35 -16.84
C LYS A 260 15.79 12.17 -15.37
N LEU A 261 15.50 10.98 -14.81
CA LEU A 261 15.90 10.62 -13.45
C LEU A 261 17.42 10.68 -13.30
N LEU A 262 18.18 10.07 -14.22
CA LEU A 262 19.63 10.11 -14.22
C LEU A 262 20.17 11.55 -14.19
N THR A 263 19.61 12.41 -15.05
CA THR A 263 20.00 13.83 -15.12
C THR A 263 19.74 14.55 -13.78
N ALA A 264 18.58 14.31 -13.17
CA ALA A 264 18.20 14.91 -11.90
C ALA A 264 19.18 14.51 -10.76
N ILE A 265 19.58 13.22 -10.72
CA ILE A 265 20.50 12.71 -9.72
C ILE A 265 21.94 13.21 -9.96
N GLN A 266 22.38 13.25 -11.22
CA GLN A 266 23.76 13.65 -11.56
C GLN A 266 23.99 15.14 -11.38
N LYS A 267 23.06 15.96 -11.91
CA LYS A 267 23.19 17.43 -11.89
C LYS A 267 22.67 18.05 -10.59
N ARG A 268 22.06 17.26 -9.70
CA ARG A 268 21.35 17.76 -8.51
C ARG A 268 20.36 18.87 -8.86
N SER A 269 19.72 18.75 -10.00
CA SER A 269 18.75 19.72 -10.50
C SER A 269 17.77 19.06 -11.46
N PHE A 270 16.54 19.54 -11.47
CA PHE A 270 15.46 19.08 -12.36
C PHE A 270 14.69 20.27 -12.91
N VAL A 271 13.83 20.01 -13.90
CA VAL A 271 12.97 21.02 -14.52
C VAL A 271 11.51 20.52 -14.42
N LYS A 272 10.60 21.38 -13.97
CA LYS A 272 9.16 21.08 -13.95
C LYS A 272 8.60 20.93 -15.36
N VAL A 273 7.60 20.10 -15.54
CA VAL A 273 6.88 19.97 -16.80
C VAL A 273 6.29 21.32 -17.21
N GLY A 274 6.54 21.73 -18.45
CA GLY A 274 6.10 23.05 -18.97
C GLY A 274 6.98 24.23 -18.56
N SER A 275 8.07 24.03 -17.83
CA SER A 275 9.03 25.06 -17.46
C SER A 275 10.39 24.82 -18.13
N ASN A 276 11.19 25.89 -18.32
CA ASN A 276 12.58 25.80 -18.75
C ASN A 276 13.56 26.18 -17.61
N MET A 277 13.07 26.50 -16.42
CA MET A 277 13.91 26.92 -15.30
C MET A 277 14.37 25.70 -14.50
N PRO A 278 15.70 25.44 -14.41
CA PRO A 278 16.23 24.38 -13.57
C PRO A 278 16.06 24.73 -12.09
N GLN A 279 15.62 23.75 -11.29
CA GLN A 279 15.53 23.85 -9.83
C GLN A 279 16.58 22.94 -9.20
N SER A 280 17.37 23.46 -8.28
CA SER A 280 18.35 22.67 -7.53
C SER A 280 17.63 21.76 -6.54
N THR A 281 18.19 20.58 -6.30
CA THR A 281 17.71 19.63 -5.31
C THR A 281 18.85 19.04 -4.50
N ASP A 282 18.67 18.96 -3.20
CA ASP A 282 19.59 18.29 -2.29
C ASP A 282 18.84 17.15 -1.59
N ILE A 283 18.91 15.97 -2.18
CA ILE A 283 18.25 14.77 -1.68
C ILE A 283 19.25 13.63 -1.46
N ARG A 284 18.97 12.80 -0.46
CA ARG A 284 19.53 11.47 -0.37
C ARG A 284 18.59 10.50 -1.09
N LEU A 285 19.14 9.67 -1.99
CA LEU A 285 18.33 8.73 -2.79
C LEU A 285 18.43 7.32 -2.22
N ILE A 286 17.29 6.68 -2.00
CA ILE A 286 17.17 5.26 -1.71
C ILE A 286 16.22 4.66 -2.76
N CYS A 287 16.62 3.58 -3.40
CA CYS A 287 15.79 2.84 -4.36
C CYS A 287 15.54 1.43 -3.85
N ALA A 288 14.37 0.87 -4.14
CA ALA A 288 14.07 -0.53 -3.86
C ALA A 288 13.47 -1.24 -5.07
N THR A 289 13.71 -2.55 -5.16
CA THR A 289 13.08 -3.41 -6.18
C THR A 289 13.13 -4.88 -5.79
N ASN A 290 12.19 -5.66 -6.32
CA ASN A 290 12.18 -7.11 -6.27
C ASN A 290 12.74 -7.76 -7.54
N ARG A 291 13.03 -6.97 -8.60
CA ARG A 291 13.51 -7.48 -9.89
C ARG A 291 15.03 -7.41 -9.99
N ASP A 292 15.59 -8.29 -10.82
CA ASP A 292 16.99 -8.27 -11.19
C ASP A 292 17.25 -7.16 -12.23
N LEU A 293 17.80 -6.03 -11.77
CA LEU A 293 18.11 -4.91 -12.65
C LEU A 293 19.24 -5.22 -13.63
N ALA A 294 20.18 -6.12 -13.28
CA ALA A 294 21.26 -6.51 -14.19
C ALA A 294 20.71 -7.29 -15.39
N LEU A 295 19.76 -8.19 -15.14
CA LEU A 295 19.06 -8.90 -16.22
C LEU A 295 18.22 -7.91 -17.06
N MET A 296 17.56 -6.93 -16.45
CA MET A 296 16.80 -5.90 -17.17
C MET A 296 17.69 -5.01 -18.06
N VAL A 297 18.93 -4.73 -17.63
CA VAL A 297 19.93 -4.02 -18.47
C VAL A 297 20.29 -4.87 -19.70
N GLN A 298 20.56 -6.16 -19.52
CA GLN A 298 20.85 -7.07 -20.64
C GLN A 298 19.68 -7.15 -21.65
N GLN A 299 18.45 -7.06 -21.17
CA GLN A 299 17.24 -7.06 -21.99
C GLN A 299 16.91 -5.69 -22.61
N GLY A 300 17.66 -4.64 -22.32
CA GLY A 300 17.40 -3.28 -22.78
C GLY A 300 16.21 -2.58 -22.11
N ASN A 301 15.70 -3.11 -20.99
CA ASN A 301 14.56 -2.57 -20.24
C ASN A 301 14.98 -1.62 -19.12
N PHE A 302 16.28 -1.57 -18.79
CA PHE A 302 16.84 -0.66 -17.81
C PHE A 302 18.21 -0.14 -18.30
N ARG A 303 18.51 1.13 -18.04
CA ARG A 303 19.78 1.73 -18.49
C ARG A 303 20.90 1.38 -17.52
N GLU A 304 22.03 1.00 -18.08
CA GLU A 304 23.22 0.66 -17.32
C GLU A 304 23.79 1.86 -16.54
N ASP A 305 23.78 3.05 -17.16
CA ASP A 305 24.30 4.29 -16.54
C ASP A 305 23.45 4.71 -15.31
N LEU A 306 22.13 4.52 -15.38
CA LEU A 306 21.26 4.74 -14.24
C LEU A 306 21.51 3.72 -13.13
N LEU A 307 21.66 2.43 -13.48
CA LEU A 307 21.97 1.38 -12.50
C LEU A 307 23.25 1.71 -11.71
N TYR A 308 24.33 2.07 -12.39
CA TYR A 308 25.58 2.48 -11.69
C TYR A 308 25.36 3.67 -10.75
N ARG A 309 24.51 4.61 -11.10
CA ARG A 309 24.27 5.81 -10.30
C ARG A 309 23.42 5.56 -9.05
N ILE A 310 22.43 4.67 -9.12
CA ILE A 310 21.56 4.34 -7.97
C ILE A 310 22.16 3.24 -7.08
N ASN A 311 23.06 2.41 -7.61
CA ASN A 311 23.65 1.25 -6.94
C ASN A 311 25.05 1.56 -6.38
N THR A 312 25.22 2.71 -5.71
CA THR A 312 26.48 3.02 -5.03
C THR A 312 26.71 2.08 -3.85
N ILE A 313 25.66 1.79 -3.09
CA ILE A 313 25.65 0.78 -2.03
C ILE A 313 24.49 -0.15 -2.28
N HIS A 314 24.76 -1.44 -2.31
CA HIS A 314 23.76 -2.50 -2.49
C HIS A 314 23.46 -3.16 -1.15
N LEU A 315 22.18 -3.22 -0.80
CA LEU A 315 21.67 -3.96 0.34
C LEU A 315 20.70 -5.04 -0.17
N HIS A 316 20.96 -6.28 0.19
CA HIS A 316 20.04 -7.37 -0.08
C HIS A 316 19.28 -7.76 1.19
N LEU A 317 17.95 -7.69 1.14
CA LEU A 317 17.07 -8.09 2.23
C LEU A 317 16.61 -9.53 2.01
N PRO A 318 17.07 -10.49 2.83
CA PRO A 318 16.83 -11.91 2.60
C PRO A 318 15.35 -12.26 2.77
N ALA A 319 14.91 -13.29 2.06
CA ALA A 319 13.58 -13.85 2.21
C ALA A 319 13.37 -14.43 3.61
N LEU A 320 12.12 -14.47 4.10
CA LEU A 320 11.82 -14.94 5.45
C LEU A 320 12.22 -16.40 5.68
N ARG A 321 12.15 -17.25 4.64
CA ARG A 321 12.62 -18.66 4.67
C ARG A 321 14.14 -18.81 4.86
N GLU A 322 14.92 -17.76 4.58
CA GLU A 322 16.39 -17.73 4.76
C GLU A 322 16.80 -17.28 6.16
N ARG A 323 15.82 -16.79 6.96
CA ARG A 323 15.98 -16.31 8.34
C ARG A 323 14.91 -16.89 9.26
N LYS A 324 14.84 -18.21 9.32
CA LYS A 324 13.79 -18.95 10.04
C LYS A 324 13.70 -18.64 11.52
N GLU A 325 14.82 -18.24 12.13
CA GLU A 325 14.92 -17.82 13.52
C GLU A 325 14.06 -16.59 13.82
N ASP A 326 13.82 -15.76 12.82
CA ASP A 326 13.06 -14.51 12.94
C ASP A 326 11.54 -14.73 12.83
N ILE A 327 11.07 -15.90 12.33
CA ILE A 327 9.65 -16.17 12.11
C ILE A 327 8.85 -16.08 13.41
N VAL A 328 9.32 -16.75 14.45
CA VAL A 328 8.59 -16.81 15.74
C VAL A 328 8.57 -15.45 16.45
N PRO A 329 9.70 -14.74 16.61
CA PRO A 329 9.69 -13.39 17.18
C PRO A 329 8.81 -12.40 16.40
N LEU A 330 8.77 -12.49 15.06
CA LEU A 330 7.87 -11.69 14.23
C LEU A 330 6.40 -12.05 14.48
N ALA A 331 6.08 -13.35 14.53
CA ALA A 331 4.72 -13.82 14.79
C ALA A 331 4.22 -13.37 16.18
N GLU A 332 5.07 -13.43 17.21
CA GLU A 332 4.75 -12.94 18.57
C GLU A 332 4.55 -11.43 18.61
N ARG A 333 5.36 -10.67 17.84
CA ARG A 333 5.18 -9.22 17.70
C ARG A 333 3.82 -8.89 17.07
N PHE A 334 3.45 -9.58 15.99
CA PHE A 334 2.16 -9.40 15.35
C PHE A 334 1.01 -9.86 16.25
N LEU A 335 1.16 -10.96 16.98
CA LEU A 335 0.17 -11.40 17.97
C LEU A 335 -0.12 -10.29 19.00
N LYS A 336 0.92 -9.69 19.58
CA LYS A 336 0.78 -8.57 20.52
C LYS A 336 0.11 -7.36 19.90
N GLN A 337 0.49 -7.00 18.69
CA GLN A 337 -0.08 -5.89 17.93
C GLN A 337 -1.58 -6.09 17.69
N TYR A 338 -1.98 -7.26 17.16
CA TYR A 338 -3.37 -7.55 16.84
C TYR A 338 -4.24 -7.83 18.07
N ASN A 339 -3.67 -8.35 19.16
CA ASN A 339 -4.37 -8.41 20.44
C ASN A 339 -4.82 -7.02 20.90
N LEU A 340 -3.94 -6.03 20.81
CA LEU A 340 -4.27 -4.64 21.16
C LEU A 340 -5.30 -4.04 20.22
N GLN A 341 -5.14 -4.28 18.92
CA GLN A 341 -6.01 -3.71 17.87
C GLN A 341 -7.44 -4.27 17.95
N TYR A 342 -7.58 -5.58 18.18
CA TYR A 342 -8.89 -6.26 18.18
C TYR A 342 -9.44 -6.55 19.60
N GLY A 343 -8.76 -6.07 20.65
CA GLY A 343 -9.20 -6.30 22.04
C GLY A 343 -9.18 -7.77 22.46
N ARG A 344 -8.28 -8.59 21.84
CA ARG A 344 -8.11 -9.98 22.16
C ARG A 344 -7.05 -10.16 23.27
N GLN A 345 -7.05 -11.33 23.94
CA GLN A 345 -6.15 -11.64 25.07
C GLN A 345 -5.41 -12.96 24.85
N LEU A 346 -4.96 -13.22 23.62
CA LEU A 346 -4.16 -14.40 23.31
C LEU A 346 -2.78 -14.24 23.96
N GLU A 347 -2.42 -15.11 24.88
CA GLU A 347 -1.19 -15.02 25.66
C GLU A 347 0.03 -15.56 24.91
N SER A 348 -0.16 -16.59 24.08
CA SER A 348 0.94 -17.30 23.44
C SER A 348 0.53 -18.02 22.15
N ILE A 349 1.54 -18.48 21.41
CA ILE A 349 1.41 -19.38 20.26
C ILE A 349 1.79 -20.78 20.71
N SER A 350 0.95 -21.79 20.46
CA SER A 350 1.24 -23.17 20.85
C SER A 350 2.48 -23.71 20.12
N GLN A 351 3.16 -24.69 20.71
CA GLN A 351 4.37 -25.28 20.11
C GLN A 351 4.09 -25.93 18.74
N GLU A 352 2.92 -26.55 18.57
CA GLU A 352 2.49 -27.13 17.28
C GLU A 352 2.26 -26.02 16.25
N ALA A 353 1.69 -24.87 16.65
CA ALA A 353 1.51 -23.71 15.80
C ALA A 353 2.87 -23.10 15.40
N VAL A 354 3.81 -22.99 16.33
CA VAL A 354 5.19 -22.56 16.06
C VAL A 354 5.85 -23.47 15.00
N LYS A 355 5.77 -24.78 15.14
CA LYS A 355 6.31 -25.73 14.16
C LYS A 355 5.68 -25.51 12.78
N LYS A 356 4.35 -25.31 12.73
CA LYS A 356 3.63 -25.04 11.48
C LYS A 356 4.12 -23.75 10.82
N LEU A 357 4.34 -22.68 11.58
CA LEU A 357 4.89 -21.41 11.07
C LEU A 357 6.32 -21.56 10.54
N GLN A 358 7.19 -22.31 11.23
CA GLN A 358 8.58 -22.50 10.86
C GLN A 358 8.79 -23.41 9.63
N THR A 359 7.84 -24.30 9.35
CA THR A 359 7.92 -25.22 8.19
C THR A 359 7.40 -24.59 6.90
N HIS A 360 6.60 -23.53 6.99
CA HIS A 360 6.05 -22.86 5.82
C HIS A 360 7.11 -22.04 5.07
N PRO A 361 7.13 -22.05 3.72
CA PRO A 361 8.16 -21.36 2.91
C PRO A 361 8.00 -19.83 2.84
N TRP A 362 6.85 -19.26 3.21
CA TRP A 362 6.57 -17.82 3.28
C TRP A 362 6.93 -17.08 1.98
N TYR A 363 6.36 -17.47 0.86
CA TYR A 363 6.61 -16.82 -0.43
C TYR A 363 6.19 -15.33 -0.45
N GLY A 364 5.17 -14.93 0.32
CA GLY A 364 4.80 -13.54 0.56
C GLY A 364 5.56 -12.89 1.73
N ASN A 365 6.56 -13.59 2.30
CA ASN A 365 7.46 -13.10 3.33
C ASN A 365 6.72 -12.56 4.59
N ILE A 366 7.18 -11.43 5.14
CA ILE A 366 6.63 -10.84 6.37
C ILE A 366 5.16 -10.40 6.14
N ARG A 367 4.80 -9.93 4.93
CA ARG A 367 3.42 -9.52 4.63
C ARG A 367 2.45 -10.71 4.71
N GLU A 368 2.85 -11.87 4.23
CA GLU A 368 2.07 -13.10 4.35
C GLU A 368 1.96 -13.57 5.79
N LEU A 369 3.08 -13.58 6.53
CA LEU A 369 3.10 -13.92 7.94
C LEU A 369 2.18 -12.99 8.76
N GLN A 370 2.26 -11.69 8.51
CA GLN A 370 1.43 -10.68 9.15
C GLN A 370 -0.06 -10.94 8.94
N HIS A 371 -0.50 -11.13 7.68
CA HIS A 371 -1.90 -11.44 7.36
C HIS A 371 -2.35 -12.78 7.96
N THR A 372 -1.47 -13.78 7.99
CA THR A 372 -1.77 -15.09 8.58
C THR A 372 -2.01 -14.97 10.09
N ILE A 373 -1.17 -14.24 10.81
CA ILE A 373 -1.33 -14.03 12.26
C ILE A 373 -2.55 -13.14 12.53
N GLU A 374 -2.78 -12.08 11.74
CA GLU A 374 -3.97 -11.24 11.85
C GLU A 374 -5.25 -12.06 11.76
N LYS A 375 -5.38 -12.88 10.70
CA LYS A 375 -6.53 -13.78 10.51
C LYS A 375 -6.67 -14.75 11.67
N ALA A 376 -5.55 -15.34 12.10
CA ALA A 376 -5.55 -16.29 13.20
C ALA A 376 -6.00 -15.66 14.52
N VAL A 377 -5.61 -14.41 14.83
CA VAL A 377 -6.06 -13.67 16.02
C VAL A 377 -7.57 -13.37 15.96
N ILE A 378 -8.09 -13.01 14.79
CA ILE A 378 -9.53 -12.75 14.62
C ILE A 378 -10.36 -14.01 14.84
N MET A 379 -9.89 -15.17 14.31
CA MET A 379 -10.62 -16.44 14.30
C MET A 379 -10.38 -17.29 15.56
N ALA A 380 -9.40 -16.94 16.39
CA ALA A 380 -9.05 -17.74 17.56
C ALA A 380 -10.12 -17.67 18.67
N ASP A 381 -10.45 -18.82 19.19
CA ASP A 381 -11.28 -19.00 20.40
C ASP A 381 -10.35 -19.41 21.56
N GLY A 382 -10.36 -18.63 22.67
CA GLY A 382 -9.54 -18.89 23.87
C GLY A 382 -8.26 -18.06 23.92
N ASP A 383 -7.31 -18.48 24.79
CA ASP A 383 -6.14 -17.67 25.19
C ASP A 383 -4.84 -18.07 24.47
N VAL A 384 -4.86 -19.12 23.64
CA VAL A 384 -3.68 -19.66 22.97
C VAL A 384 -3.95 -19.84 21.47
N LEU A 385 -3.03 -19.35 20.64
CA LEU A 385 -3.09 -19.53 19.20
C LEU A 385 -2.68 -20.97 18.83
N LYS A 386 -3.63 -21.76 18.30
CA LYS A 386 -3.45 -23.16 17.94
C LYS A 386 -3.22 -23.33 16.44
N PRO A 387 -2.70 -24.50 15.96
CA PRO A 387 -2.49 -24.76 14.53
C PRO A 387 -3.76 -24.68 13.66
N GLU A 388 -4.93 -24.96 14.23
CA GLU A 388 -6.22 -24.89 13.56
C GLU A 388 -6.62 -23.45 13.17
N HIS A 389 -6.17 -22.45 13.95
CA HIS A 389 -6.41 -21.04 13.66
C HIS A 389 -5.50 -20.50 12.55
N ILE A 390 -4.39 -21.20 12.26
CA ILE A 390 -3.40 -20.78 11.26
C ILE A 390 -3.75 -21.42 9.91
N GLU A 391 -4.42 -20.69 9.06
CA GLU A 391 -4.67 -21.10 7.67
C GLU A 391 -3.51 -20.64 6.78
N LEU A 392 -2.75 -21.61 6.26
CA LEU A 392 -1.67 -21.35 5.31
C LEU A 392 -2.22 -21.50 3.89
N ASN A 393 -2.12 -20.43 3.07
CA ASN A 393 -2.58 -20.45 1.70
C ASN A 393 -1.64 -21.31 0.83
N ALA A 394 -2.13 -22.43 0.33
CA ALA A 394 -1.43 -23.28 -0.65
C ALA A 394 -1.29 -22.62 -2.05
N LEU A 395 -1.89 -21.45 -2.26
CA LEU A 395 -2.03 -20.80 -3.57
C LEU A 395 -0.82 -19.94 -4.00
N MET A 396 0.16 -19.70 -3.12
CA MET A 396 1.35 -18.92 -3.45
C MET A 396 2.61 -19.78 -3.65
N GLN A 397 2.48 -20.95 -4.22
CA GLN A 397 3.68 -21.59 -4.75
C GLN A 397 4.08 -20.79 -6.00
N PRO A 398 5.30 -20.20 -6.07
CA PRO A 398 5.82 -19.79 -7.35
C PRO A 398 5.78 -21.08 -8.20
N SER A 399 5.23 -20.98 -9.39
CA SER A 399 5.52 -21.98 -10.41
C SER A 399 7.05 -22.06 -10.48
N THR A 400 7.60 -22.99 -9.73
CA THR A 400 9.02 -23.35 -9.84
C THR A 400 9.20 -23.70 -11.27
N GLY A 401 9.89 -22.83 -11.99
CA GLY A 401 10.47 -23.14 -13.27
C GLY A 401 11.48 -24.25 -13.02
N ASP A 402 10.99 -25.47 -12.82
CA ASP A 402 11.77 -26.65 -13.06
C ASP A 402 12.14 -26.57 -14.53
N ASN A 403 13.46 -26.40 -14.75
CA ASN A 403 14.12 -26.58 -16.03
C ASN A 403 14.08 -28.07 -16.47
N ASN A 404 12.91 -28.66 -16.42
CA ASN A 404 12.56 -29.73 -17.31
C ASN A 404 11.79 -29.05 -18.45
N LYS A 405 12.47 -28.88 -19.57
CA LYS A 405 11.89 -28.61 -20.87
C LYS A 405 10.87 -29.72 -21.21
N GLN A 406 9.74 -29.73 -20.53
CA GLN A 406 8.50 -30.13 -21.15
C GLN A 406 7.99 -28.86 -21.83
N GLU A 407 8.18 -28.84 -23.13
CA GLU A 407 7.53 -27.92 -24.05
C GLU A 407 6.09 -27.75 -23.55
N MET A 408 5.72 -26.52 -23.13
CA MET A 408 4.32 -26.18 -22.90
C MET A 408 3.64 -26.54 -24.23
N PRO A 409 2.67 -27.49 -24.24
CA PRO A 409 1.94 -27.75 -25.46
C PRO A 409 1.28 -26.40 -25.81
N THR A 410 1.58 -25.94 -27.02
CA THR A 410 0.92 -24.75 -27.59
C THR A 410 -0.57 -24.91 -27.28
N LEU A 411 -1.14 -23.95 -26.52
CA LEU A 411 -2.56 -23.86 -26.19
C LEU A 411 -3.36 -23.54 -27.47
N THR A 412 -3.25 -24.43 -28.45
CA THR A 412 -4.17 -24.41 -29.59
C THR A 412 -5.47 -25.09 -29.15
N LEU A 413 -6.58 -24.58 -29.59
CA LEU A 413 -7.90 -25.19 -29.36
C LEU A 413 -7.88 -26.69 -29.69
N GLU A 414 -7.13 -27.09 -30.73
CA GLU A 414 -6.94 -28.48 -31.15
C GLU A 414 -6.19 -29.34 -30.12
N ALA A 415 -5.16 -28.83 -29.48
CA ALA A 415 -4.42 -29.56 -28.46
C ALA A 415 -5.25 -29.79 -27.21
N THR A 416 -5.99 -28.72 -26.77
CA THR A 416 -6.89 -28.81 -25.60
C THR A 416 -8.05 -29.78 -25.87
N GLU A 417 -8.59 -29.75 -27.07
CA GLU A 417 -9.67 -30.66 -27.48
C GLU A 417 -9.21 -32.10 -27.55
N CYS A 418 -8.04 -32.36 -28.13
CA CYS A 418 -7.43 -33.68 -28.18
C CYS A 418 -7.21 -34.28 -26.78
N GLU A 419 -6.72 -33.47 -25.84
CA GLU A 419 -6.51 -33.91 -24.46
C GLU A 419 -7.80 -34.17 -23.71
N ALA A 420 -8.84 -33.31 -23.89
CA ALA A 420 -10.16 -33.53 -23.33
C ALA A 420 -10.80 -34.82 -23.83
N ILE A 421 -10.69 -35.12 -25.13
CA ILE A 421 -11.18 -36.37 -25.71
C ILE A 421 -10.42 -37.56 -25.13
N ARG A 422 -9.10 -37.48 -25.01
CA ARG A 422 -8.25 -38.58 -24.50
C ARG A 422 -8.58 -38.89 -23.03
N ARG A 423 -8.75 -37.88 -22.18
CA ARG A 423 -9.18 -38.04 -20.78
C ARG A 423 -10.55 -38.69 -20.68
N ALA A 424 -11.51 -38.23 -21.48
CA ALA A 424 -12.85 -38.79 -21.48
C ALA A 424 -12.85 -40.26 -21.98
N MET A 425 -12.05 -40.61 -22.97
CA MET A 425 -11.89 -42.01 -23.44
C MET A 425 -11.30 -42.91 -22.36
N GLN A 426 -10.34 -42.44 -21.57
CA GLN A 426 -9.79 -43.19 -20.44
C GLN A 426 -10.83 -43.33 -19.30
N GLN A 427 -11.55 -42.25 -18.95
CA GLN A 427 -12.52 -42.25 -17.85
C GLN A 427 -13.73 -43.17 -18.10
N PHE A 428 -14.14 -43.31 -19.36
CA PHE A 428 -15.28 -44.13 -19.76
C PHE A 428 -14.87 -45.41 -20.49
N GLU A 429 -13.62 -45.88 -20.28
CA GLU A 429 -13.08 -47.17 -20.79
C GLU A 429 -13.36 -47.38 -22.27
N GLY A 430 -13.28 -46.34 -23.10
CA GLY A 430 -13.51 -46.43 -24.55
C GLY A 430 -14.99 -46.43 -24.98
N ASN A 431 -15.94 -46.26 -24.10
CA ASN A 431 -17.37 -46.24 -24.46
C ASN A 431 -17.72 -44.91 -25.16
N VAL A 432 -17.67 -44.92 -26.48
CA VAL A 432 -17.92 -43.78 -27.37
C VAL A 432 -19.24 -43.07 -27.10
N SER A 433 -20.25 -43.82 -26.67
CA SER A 433 -21.59 -43.24 -26.37
C SER A 433 -21.58 -42.37 -25.11
N GLN A 434 -20.91 -42.84 -24.07
CA GLN A 434 -20.76 -42.10 -22.80
C GLN A 434 -19.81 -40.93 -22.96
N VAL A 435 -18.72 -41.11 -23.70
CA VAL A 435 -17.77 -40.05 -24.03
C VAL A 435 -18.42 -38.90 -24.82
N ALA A 436 -19.20 -39.22 -25.85
CA ALA A 436 -19.93 -38.25 -26.64
C ALA A 436 -20.90 -37.42 -25.79
N ASN A 437 -21.68 -38.08 -24.90
CA ASN A 437 -22.56 -37.40 -23.95
C ASN A 437 -21.81 -36.53 -22.96
N ALA A 438 -20.72 -37.01 -22.39
CA ALA A 438 -19.89 -36.25 -21.40
C ALA A 438 -19.26 -35.02 -22.02
N LEU A 439 -18.84 -35.08 -23.29
CA LEU A 439 -18.28 -33.96 -24.02
C LEU A 439 -19.33 -33.05 -24.71
N GLY A 440 -20.61 -33.37 -24.61
CA GLY A 440 -21.68 -32.58 -25.20
C GLY A 440 -21.70 -32.57 -26.74
N ILE A 441 -21.13 -33.61 -27.39
CA ILE A 441 -21.05 -33.73 -28.86
C ILE A 441 -21.75 -34.98 -29.37
N THR A 442 -22.07 -35.02 -30.69
CA THR A 442 -22.66 -36.21 -31.30
C THR A 442 -21.63 -37.32 -31.46
N ARG A 443 -22.04 -38.57 -31.46
CA ARG A 443 -21.15 -39.74 -31.73
C ARG A 443 -20.41 -39.60 -33.06
N GLN A 444 -21.07 -39.06 -34.08
CA GLN A 444 -20.50 -38.86 -35.40
C GLN A 444 -19.41 -37.82 -35.41
N THR A 445 -19.59 -36.74 -34.64
CA THR A 445 -18.59 -35.69 -34.39
C THR A 445 -17.39 -36.28 -33.64
N LEU A 446 -17.63 -37.11 -32.61
CA LEU A 446 -16.56 -37.77 -31.85
C LEU A 446 -15.75 -38.70 -32.73
N TYR A 447 -16.36 -39.55 -33.56
CA TYR A 447 -15.65 -40.41 -34.50
C TYR A 447 -14.78 -39.61 -35.49
N SER A 448 -15.29 -38.54 -36.04
CA SER A 448 -14.53 -37.65 -36.93
C SER A 448 -13.29 -37.05 -36.25
N LYS A 449 -13.43 -36.67 -34.95
CA LYS A 449 -12.34 -36.11 -34.14
C LYS A 449 -11.31 -37.18 -33.72
N LEU A 450 -11.75 -38.37 -33.32
CA LEU A 450 -10.88 -39.50 -33.03
C LEU A 450 -10.02 -39.85 -34.25
N LYS A 451 -10.63 -39.89 -35.44
CA LYS A 451 -9.93 -40.13 -36.71
C LYS A 451 -8.96 -39.00 -37.07
N ARG A 452 -9.32 -37.73 -36.78
CA ARG A 452 -8.46 -36.58 -37.06
C ARG A 452 -7.25 -36.53 -36.14
N TYR A 453 -7.42 -36.88 -34.87
CA TYR A 453 -6.36 -36.82 -33.84
C TYR A 453 -5.58 -38.13 -33.66
N GLY A 454 -5.94 -39.20 -34.36
CA GLY A 454 -5.25 -40.48 -34.31
C GLY A 454 -5.37 -41.21 -32.96
N ILE A 455 -6.53 -41.04 -32.27
CA ILE A 455 -6.85 -41.65 -30.96
C ILE A 455 -7.72 -42.89 -31.15
#